data_c8be0e715b0c90fd7868e7942557608e
#
_entry.id   c8be0e715b0c90fd7868e7942557608e
#
_cell.length_a   1.000
_cell.length_b   1.000
_cell.length_c   1.000
_cell.angle_alpha   90.00
_cell.angle_beta   90.00
_cell.angle_gamma   90.00
#
_symmetry.space_group_name_H-M   'P 1'
#
loop_
_entity.id
_entity.type
_entity.pdbx_description
1 polymer ?
#
loop_
_entity_poly.entity_id
_entity_poly.type
_entity_poly.pdbx_seq_one_letter_code
_entity_poly.pdbx_strand_id
1 'polypeptide(L)'
;MSNYDFIIVGAGSAGCVLANRLSKDFSNKVLLVEAGGTDRRFYIHMPIGYGKTYHQKSINWMYTTEPSPDAGNRRSYWPRGKVLGGSSSINAMVYVRGNRKDFDNWSAAGNSGWSYAELLPYFKRMESWQNGGNDYRGGEGPLNVSDVSNQLHPLCKNFIAAGQELGFSFNPDMNGAEQEGVGNYQITTHLGRRMSSSRAYLRPVMNRKNLTVITKAQATRILFKGNQAIGIEFNKNKKIHQVKASREVILTAGAINSPQLLQLSGVGPESVLKEANIPILHHSPEVGRNLQDHLGVSYFYKSKVRTLNDQLRPWWGKLLQGARYILTRTGPLSLSVNQSGGFVRTRDGLKTPNIQLYFSPVSYSHESPGRRAMLSPDPFSAVLLGVSNCKSNSRGQIRIKNNNPLEAPIIEPNYLSHQDDVQDLLEGVKLLRKLAQTKSFSKVIYDEFRPGPDCKSDAELIEDIKENAWTVFHPSSTCRMGPDPLKNVVDSSLKVHGVKGLRIADASIFPELVTGNINAATIMVGEKASDLILEDIKS
;
A
#
# COMPACT_ATOMS: atom_id res chain seq x y z
N MET A 1 -34.57 -11.45 2.78
CA MET A 1 -33.12 -11.14 2.65
C MET A 1 -32.76 -11.22 1.18
N SER A 2 -32.04 -10.23 0.64
CA SER A 2 -31.57 -10.26 -0.74
C SER A 2 -30.46 -11.30 -0.88
N ASN A 3 -30.52 -12.14 -1.93
CA ASN A 3 -29.52 -13.15 -2.23
C ASN A 3 -28.61 -12.68 -3.36
N TYR A 4 -27.30 -12.82 -3.17
CA TYR A 4 -26.24 -12.58 -4.14
C TYR A 4 -25.44 -13.87 -4.35
N ASP A 5 -24.81 -14.02 -5.49
CA ASP A 5 -23.88 -15.14 -5.68
C ASP A 5 -22.58 -14.87 -4.96
N PHE A 6 -22.08 -13.65 -5.09
CA PHE A 6 -20.84 -13.20 -4.45
C PHE A 6 -21.07 -11.95 -3.62
N ILE A 7 -20.51 -11.94 -2.42
CA ILE A 7 -20.43 -10.75 -1.56
C ILE A 7 -18.97 -10.39 -1.35
N ILE A 8 -18.58 -9.21 -1.87
CA ILE A 8 -17.22 -8.65 -1.73
C ILE A 8 -17.25 -7.62 -0.60
N VAL A 9 -16.41 -7.82 0.41
CA VAL A 9 -16.32 -6.94 1.59
C VAL A 9 -15.09 -6.06 1.49
N GLY A 10 -15.29 -4.78 1.19
CA GLY A 10 -14.26 -3.76 0.98
C GLY A 10 -14.07 -3.40 -0.49
N ALA A 11 -14.32 -2.14 -0.86
CA ALA A 11 -14.08 -1.62 -2.20
C ALA A 11 -12.67 -1.02 -2.34
N GLY A 12 -11.67 -1.73 -1.81
CA GLY A 12 -10.25 -1.35 -1.89
C GLY A 12 -9.61 -1.73 -3.23
N SER A 13 -8.28 -1.85 -3.23
CA SER A 13 -7.47 -2.14 -4.42
C SER A 13 -7.91 -3.41 -5.13
N ALA A 14 -8.05 -4.54 -4.42
CA ALA A 14 -8.48 -5.80 -4.98
C ALA A 14 -10.02 -5.91 -5.12
N GLY A 15 -10.79 -5.37 -4.17
CA GLY A 15 -12.26 -5.48 -4.22
C GLY A 15 -12.89 -4.80 -5.43
N CYS A 16 -12.33 -3.67 -5.89
CA CYS A 16 -12.76 -3.02 -7.13
C CYS A 16 -12.49 -3.90 -8.36
N VAL A 17 -11.39 -4.65 -8.37
CA VAL A 17 -11.04 -5.62 -9.44
C VAL A 17 -12.06 -6.73 -9.46
N LEU A 18 -12.28 -7.39 -8.32
CA LEU A 18 -13.23 -8.49 -8.19
C LEU A 18 -14.66 -8.08 -8.60
N ALA A 19 -15.11 -6.90 -8.15
CA ALA A 19 -16.41 -6.38 -8.55
C ALA A 19 -16.52 -6.22 -10.09
N ASN A 20 -15.46 -5.75 -10.74
CA ASN A 20 -15.40 -5.63 -12.20
C ASN A 20 -15.42 -7.00 -12.87
N ARG A 21 -14.53 -7.90 -12.46
CA ARG A 21 -14.32 -9.20 -13.14
C ARG A 21 -15.49 -10.15 -12.96
N LEU A 22 -15.98 -10.32 -11.72
CA LEU A 22 -17.08 -11.24 -11.43
C LEU A 22 -18.42 -10.78 -12.02
N SER A 23 -18.66 -9.47 -12.07
CA SER A 23 -19.88 -8.93 -12.70
C SER A 23 -19.82 -8.87 -14.22
N LYS A 24 -18.71 -9.29 -14.87
CA LYS A 24 -18.60 -9.38 -16.33
C LYS A 24 -19.58 -10.42 -16.89
N ASP A 25 -19.74 -11.52 -16.18
CA ASP A 25 -20.79 -12.48 -16.43
C ASP A 25 -22.10 -12.00 -15.78
N PHE A 26 -23.10 -11.75 -16.61
CA PHE A 26 -24.41 -11.23 -16.17
C PHE A 26 -25.24 -12.24 -15.37
N SER A 27 -24.89 -13.52 -15.40
CA SER A 27 -25.52 -14.56 -14.57
C SER A 27 -25.15 -14.44 -13.09
N ASN A 28 -23.98 -13.85 -12.78
CA ASN A 28 -23.50 -13.65 -11.41
C ASN A 28 -24.10 -12.38 -10.80
N LYS A 29 -24.81 -12.50 -9.69
CA LYS A 29 -25.27 -11.37 -8.87
C LYS A 29 -24.20 -11.01 -7.85
N VAL A 30 -23.56 -9.85 -8.01
CA VAL A 30 -22.43 -9.42 -7.19
C VAL A 30 -22.82 -8.26 -6.29
N LEU A 31 -22.53 -8.36 -5.00
CA LEU A 31 -22.63 -7.29 -4.03
C LEU A 31 -21.23 -6.84 -3.61
N LEU A 32 -20.97 -5.53 -3.69
CA LEU A 32 -19.77 -4.89 -3.12
C LEU A 32 -20.19 -3.99 -1.98
N VAL A 33 -19.63 -4.23 -0.78
CA VAL A 33 -19.92 -3.45 0.44
C VAL A 33 -18.68 -2.65 0.85
N GLU A 34 -18.83 -1.35 1.04
CA GLU A 34 -17.74 -0.43 1.43
C GLU A 34 -18.13 0.41 2.65
N ALA A 35 -17.25 0.42 3.66
CA ALA A 35 -17.44 1.18 4.90
C ALA A 35 -17.46 2.69 4.66
N GLY A 36 -16.66 3.17 3.71
CA GLY A 36 -16.57 4.58 3.35
C GLY A 36 -17.59 5.02 2.31
N GLY A 37 -17.47 6.28 1.92
CA GLY A 37 -18.31 6.90 0.90
C GLY A 37 -17.70 6.87 -0.49
N THR A 38 -18.26 7.71 -1.38
CA THR A 38 -17.74 7.89 -2.73
C THR A 38 -16.40 8.61 -2.76
N ASP A 39 -15.57 8.26 -3.76
CA ASP A 39 -14.29 8.90 -4.05
C ASP A 39 -14.41 10.19 -4.89
N ARG A 40 -15.62 10.71 -5.13
CA ARG A 40 -15.85 11.95 -5.90
C ARG A 40 -15.45 13.19 -5.11
N ARG A 41 -14.14 13.31 -4.82
CA ARG A 41 -13.56 14.44 -4.09
C ARG A 41 -12.36 15.01 -4.83
N PHE A 42 -12.26 16.32 -4.91
CA PHE A 42 -11.19 17.01 -5.65
C PHE A 42 -9.79 16.55 -5.23
N TYR A 43 -9.52 16.50 -3.90
CA TYR A 43 -8.21 16.12 -3.38
C TYR A 43 -7.86 14.63 -3.57
N ILE A 44 -8.82 13.75 -3.79
CA ILE A 44 -8.54 12.36 -4.19
C ILE A 44 -8.03 12.33 -5.63
N HIS A 45 -8.67 13.10 -6.53
CA HIS A 45 -8.33 13.06 -7.95
C HIS A 45 -7.12 13.90 -8.31
N MET A 46 -6.80 14.93 -7.55
CA MET A 46 -5.58 15.72 -7.68
C MET A 46 -4.42 14.93 -7.08
N PRO A 47 -3.39 14.53 -7.88
CA PRO A 47 -2.33 13.65 -7.42
C PRO A 47 -1.68 14.06 -6.10
N ILE A 48 -1.14 15.26 -6.00
CA ILE A 48 -0.52 15.75 -4.75
C ILE A 48 -1.50 15.89 -3.58
N GLY A 49 -2.80 15.85 -3.84
CA GLY A 49 -3.85 16.03 -2.84
C GLY A 49 -3.89 14.96 -1.74
N TYR A 50 -3.17 13.85 -1.92
CA TYR A 50 -3.09 12.79 -0.92
C TYR A 50 -2.60 13.31 0.45
N GLY A 51 -1.71 14.29 0.49
CA GLY A 51 -1.27 14.89 1.75
C GLY A 51 -2.41 15.51 2.58
N LYS A 52 -3.51 15.96 1.93
CA LYS A 52 -4.71 16.43 2.64
C LYS A 52 -5.65 15.29 3.02
N THR A 53 -5.67 14.20 2.24
CA THR A 53 -6.56 13.06 2.51
C THR A 53 -6.12 12.25 3.73
N TYR A 54 -4.85 12.29 4.09
CA TYR A 54 -4.28 11.55 5.23
C TYR A 54 -4.89 11.92 6.58
N HIS A 55 -5.41 13.15 6.74
CA HIS A 55 -6.03 13.60 7.98
C HIS A 55 -7.54 13.83 7.84
N GLN A 56 -8.16 13.32 6.78
CA GLN A 56 -9.57 13.52 6.52
C GLN A 56 -10.42 12.34 7.01
N LYS A 57 -10.93 12.38 8.23
CA LYS A 57 -11.74 11.33 8.89
C LYS A 57 -12.86 10.74 8.02
N SER A 58 -13.45 11.55 7.12
CA SER A 58 -14.56 11.10 6.27
C SER A 58 -14.17 10.12 5.16
N ILE A 59 -12.85 9.95 4.88
CA ILE A 59 -12.30 9.05 3.84
C ILE A 59 -11.10 8.24 4.34
N ASN A 60 -10.80 8.30 5.63
CA ASN A 60 -9.65 7.65 6.23
C ASN A 60 -10.04 7.01 7.57
N TRP A 61 -9.57 5.81 7.83
CA TRP A 61 -9.73 5.12 9.11
C TRP A 61 -8.95 5.79 10.24
N MET A 62 -7.82 6.43 9.92
CA MET A 62 -6.97 7.17 10.87
C MET A 62 -6.49 6.29 12.04
N TYR A 63 -6.00 5.09 11.73
CA TYR A 63 -5.48 4.19 12.76
C TYR A 63 -4.22 4.75 13.42
N THR A 64 -3.99 4.33 14.64
CA THR A 64 -2.75 4.55 15.40
C THR A 64 -2.33 3.20 15.99
N THR A 65 -1.05 2.88 15.89
CA THR A 65 -0.51 1.62 16.40
C THR A 65 -0.33 1.67 17.91
N GLU A 66 -0.14 0.51 18.53
CA GLU A 66 0.49 0.44 19.85
C GLU A 66 1.96 0.86 19.77
N PRO A 67 2.58 1.24 20.90
CA PRO A 67 3.99 1.59 20.92
C PRO A 67 4.86 0.42 20.47
N SER A 68 5.93 0.71 19.71
CA SER A 68 6.97 -0.27 19.36
C SER A 68 8.19 -0.04 20.23
N PRO A 69 8.50 -0.96 21.19
CA PRO A 69 9.59 -0.76 22.15
C PRO A 69 10.95 -0.46 21.48
N ASP A 70 11.30 -1.26 20.47
CA ASP A 70 12.58 -1.14 19.74
C ASP A 70 12.64 0.06 18.78
N ALA A 71 11.51 0.75 18.56
CA ALA A 71 11.41 1.97 17.75
C ALA A 71 11.06 3.18 18.63
N GLY A 72 11.85 3.43 19.67
CA GLY A 72 11.71 4.58 20.58
C GLY A 72 10.39 4.57 21.37
N ASN A 73 9.75 3.43 21.57
CA ASN A 73 8.47 3.28 22.24
C ASN A 73 7.38 4.21 21.67
N ARG A 74 7.41 4.47 20.36
CA ARG A 74 6.52 5.41 19.68
C ARG A 74 5.30 4.72 19.08
N ARG A 75 4.19 5.44 19.05
CA ARG A 75 2.99 5.11 18.27
C ARG A 75 3.11 5.67 16.86
N SER A 76 2.77 4.89 15.86
CA SER A 76 2.77 5.32 14.47
C SER A 76 1.34 5.59 13.98
N TYR A 77 1.17 6.68 13.24
CA TYR A 77 -0.08 7.00 12.56
C TYR A 77 -0.19 6.21 11.25
N TRP A 78 -1.30 5.49 11.07
CA TRP A 78 -1.55 4.63 9.92
C TRP A 78 -2.81 5.06 9.14
N PRO A 79 -2.68 5.92 8.12
CA PRO A 79 -3.80 6.25 7.25
C PRO A 79 -4.19 5.04 6.39
N ARG A 80 -5.47 4.67 6.43
CA ARG A 80 -6.06 3.65 5.55
C ARG A 80 -7.32 4.20 4.91
N GLY A 81 -7.47 4.00 3.59
CA GLY A 81 -8.63 4.52 2.86
C GLY A 81 -9.94 3.93 3.34
N LYS A 82 -10.91 4.79 3.72
CA LYS A 82 -12.30 4.49 4.04
C LYS A 82 -13.19 5.14 2.99
N VAL A 83 -13.10 4.62 1.76
CA VAL A 83 -13.67 5.24 0.56
C VAL A 83 -13.61 4.25 -0.60
N LEU A 84 -14.46 4.40 -1.63
CA LEU A 84 -14.32 3.64 -2.88
C LEU A 84 -12.90 3.77 -3.45
N GLY A 85 -12.27 2.63 -3.76
CA GLY A 85 -10.87 2.50 -4.11
C GLY A 85 -9.95 2.25 -2.91
N GLY A 86 -10.45 2.35 -1.68
CA GLY A 86 -9.67 2.13 -0.46
C GLY A 86 -8.40 2.96 -0.43
N SER A 87 -7.29 2.37 -0.02
CA SER A 87 -5.98 3.06 0.07
C SER A 87 -5.43 3.49 -1.30
N SER A 88 -5.85 2.89 -2.43
CA SER A 88 -5.48 3.38 -3.77
C SER A 88 -6.02 4.80 -4.06
N SER A 89 -7.07 5.22 -3.36
CA SER A 89 -7.65 6.56 -3.46
C SER A 89 -6.89 7.62 -2.67
N ILE A 90 -6.01 7.23 -1.74
CA ILE A 90 -5.29 8.16 -0.85
C ILE A 90 -3.76 7.96 -0.82
N ASN A 91 -3.20 6.98 -1.55
CA ASN A 91 -1.76 6.70 -1.60
C ASN A 91 -0.96 7.75 -2.41
N ALA A 92 0.37 7.64 -2.39
CA ALA A 92 1.27 8.50 -3.15
C ALA A 92 1.43 8.09 -4.64
N MET A 93 0.69 7.08 -5.11
CA MET A 93 0.60 6.63 -6.52
C MET A 93 1.86 6.03 -7.13
N VAL A 94 2.97 5.94 -6.43
CA VAL A 94 4.18 5.31 -6.95
C VAL A 94 3.86 3.89 -7.36
N TYR A 95 4.18 3.55 -8.62
CA TYR A 95 3.87 2.24 -9.19
C TYR A 95 5.10 1.35 -9.16
N VAL A 96 5.05 0.32 -8.35
CA VAL A 96 6.05 -0.74 -8.23
C VAL A 96 5.33 -2.07 -8.10
N ARG A 97 5.77 -3.09 -8.85
CA ARG A 97 5.15 -4.43 -8.85
C ARG A 97 5.67 -5.33 -7.73
N GLY A 98 6.88 -5.11 -7.28
CA GLY A 98 7.69 -6.00 -6.45
C GLY A 98 8.87 -6.58 -7.24
N ASN A 99 9.80 -7.23 -6.56
CA ASN A 99 10.89 -7.96 -7.21
C ASN A 99 10.40 -9.33 -7.67
N ARG A 100 10.94 -9.84 -8.79
CA ARG A 100 10.62 -11.19 -9.29
C ARG A 100 10.81 -12.24 -8.22
N LYS A 101 11.90 -12.11 -7.46
CA LYS A 101 12.27 -13.07 -6.41
C LYS A 101 11.26 -13.12 -5.26
N ASP A 102 10.50 -12.04 -5.02
CA ASP A 102 9.46 -12.05 -4.00
C ASP A 102 8.39 -13.11 -4.35
N PHE A 103 7.92 -13.10 -5.59
CA PHE A 103 6.89 -14.03 -6.07
C PHE A 103 7.43 -15.46 -6.26
N ASP A 104 8.67 -15.62 -6.71
CA ASP A 104 9.30 -16.93 -6.77
C ASP A 104 9.46 -17.54 -5.37
N ASN A 105 9.75 -16.72 -4.35
CA ASN A 105 9.76 -17.15 -2.96
C ASN A 105 8.35 -17.51 -2.46
N TRP A 106 7.30 -16.78 -2.89
CA TRP A 106 5.92 -17.16 -2.56
C TRP A 106 5.60 -18.57 -3.08
N SER A 107 5.96 -18.85 -4.34
CA SER A 107 5.78 -20.18 -4.92
C SER A 107 6.61 -21.25 -4.20
N ALA A 108 7.88 -20.97 -3.91
CA ALA A 108 8.78 -21.89 -3.19
C ALA A 108 8.32 -22.20 -1.75
N ALA A 109 7.54 -21.30 -1.13
CA ALA A 109 6.89 -21.53 0.15
C ALA A 109 5.66 -22.46 0.08
N GLY A 110 5.42 -23.11 -1.06
CA GLY A 110 4.35 -24.09 -1.27
C GLY A 110 3.08 -23.51 -1.90
N ASN A 111 3.15 -22.29 -2.42
CA ASN A 111 2.01 -21.66 -3.09
C ASN A 111 2.11 -21.83 -4.62
N SER A 112 1.70 -22.97 -5.13
CA SER A 112 1.67 -23.25 -6.57
C SER A 112 0.84 -22.23 -7.32
N GLY A 113 1.29 -21.79 -8.50
CA GLY A 113 0.63 -20.77 -9.31
C GLY A 113 1.00 -19.33 -8.93
N TRP A 114 1.92 -19.09 -7.97
CA TRP A 114 2.29 -17.76 -7.48
C TRP A 114 3.73 -17.36 -7.77
N SER A 115 4.43 -18.05 -8.69
CA SER A 115 5.75 -17.61 -9.19
C SER A 115 5.62 -16.35 -10.06
N TYR A 116 6.72 -15.60 -10.23
CA TYR A 116 6.71 -14.42 -11.09
C TYR A 116 6.25 -14.71 -12.52
N ALA A 117 6.69 -15.81 -13.10
CA ALA A 117 6.30 -16.21 -14.46
C ALA A 117 4.78 -16.41 -14.59
N GLU A 118 4.15 -17.02 -13.57
CA GLU A 118 2.70 -17.25 -13.53
C GLU A 118 1.91 -15.97 -13.21
N LEU A 119 2.52 -14.99 -12.53
CA LEU A 119 1.88 -13.73 -12.15
C LEU A 119 2.08 -12.61 -13.18
N LEU A 120 3.11 -12.69 -14.03
CA LEU A 120 3.38 -11.68 -15.06
C LEU A 120 2.19 -11.42 -15.99
N PRO A 121 1.44 -12.44 -16.48
CA PRO A 121 0.24 -12.21 -17.27
C PRO A 121 -0.81 -11.34 -16.56
N TYR A 122 -0.99 -11.48 -15.25
CA TYR A 122 -1.90 -10.67 -14.45
C TYR A 122 -1.41 -9.22 -14.31
N PHE A 123 -0.12 -9.01 -14.08
CA PHE A 123 0.48 -7.68 -14.10
C PHE A 123 0.33 -6.98 -15.44
N LYS A 124 0.47 -7.70 -16.54
CA LYS A 124 0.24 -7.17 -17.89
C LYS A 124 -1.25 -6.88 -18.14
N ARG A 125 -2.15 -7.79 -17.74
CA ARG A 125 -3.61 -7.65 -17.90
C ARG A 125 -4.18 -6.45 -17.18
N MET A 126 -3.64 -6.09 -16.02
CA MET A 126 -4.14 -4.96 -15.24
C MET A 126 -3.67 -3.59 -15.74
N GLU A 127 -2.55 -3.53 -16.48
CA GLU A 127 -1.81 -2.32 -16.75
C GLU A 127 -2.05 -1.75 -18.15
N SER A 128 -2.21 -0.43 -18.23
CA SER A 128 -2.06 0.36 -19.46
C SER A 128 -0.84 1.28 -19.28
N TRP A 129 0.33 0.78 -19.68
CA TRP A 129 1.57 1.54 -19.66
C TRP A 129 1.58 2.60 -20.75
N GLN A 130 1.93 3.84 -20.42
CA GLN A 130 1.88 4.98 -21.34
C GLN A 130 2.74 4.78 -22.59
N ASN A 131 3.88 4.10 -22.46
CA ASN A 131 4.82 3.89 -23.57
C ASN A 131 4.54 2.58 -24.36
N GLY A 132 3.36 1.98 -24.14
CA GLY A 132 2.94 0.74 -24.82
C GLY A 132 3.35 -0.54 -24.13
N GLY A 133 2.73 -1.65 -24.55
CA GLY A 133 3.05 -2.98 -24.02
C GLY A 133 4.38 -3.53 -24.56
N ASN A 134 5.01 -4.40 -23.75
CA ASN A 134 6.21 -5.17 -24.13
C ASN A 134 6.21 -6.51 -23.39
N ASP A 135 7.35 -7.23 -23.37
CA ASP A 135 7.45 -8.53 -22.69
C ASP A 135 7.07 -8.45 -21.21
N TYR A 136 7.33 -7.33 -20.55
CA TYR A 136 7.08 -7.13 -19.11
C TYR A 136 5.87 -6.24 -18.82
N ARG A 137 5.51 -5.34 -19.73
CA ARG A 137 4.51 -4.30 -19.50
C ARG A 137 3.22 -4.57 -20.28
N GLY A 138 2.08 -4.20 -19.70
CA GLY A 138 0.78 -4.24 -20.35
C GLY A 138 0.43 -2.90 -21.01
N GLY A 139 -0.27 -2.93 -22.17
CA GLY A 139 -0.65 -1.72 -22.92
C GLY A 139 -2.15 -1.39 -22.87
N GLU A 140 -3.02 -2.35 -22.49
CA GLU A 140 -4.48 -2.25 -22.69
C GLU A 140 -5.30 -2.48 -21.42
N GLY A 141 -4.63 -2.62 -20.26
CA GLY A 141 -5.33 -2.86 -19.00
C GLY A 141 -6.04 -1.62 -18.46
N PRO A 142 -6.92 -1.78 -17.49
CA PRO A 142 -7.71 -0.68 -16.95
C PRO A 142 -6.92 0.31 -16.09
N LEU A 143 -5.77 -0.08 -15.54
CA LEU A 143 -4.94 0.76 -14.67
C LEU A 143 -3.90 1.51 -15.49
N ASN A 144 -4.13 2.80 -15.75
CA ASN A 144 -3.13 3.62 -16.41
C ASN A 144 -1.93 3.88 -15.50
N VAL A 145 -0.75 3.69 -16.06
CA VAL A 145 0.56 4.00 -15.47
C VAL A 145 1.27 5.00 -16.38
N SER A 146 1.67 6.13 -15.80
CA SER A 146 2.28 7.23 -16.56
C SER A 146 3.79 7.30 -16.34
N ASP A 147 4.52 7.51 -17.41
CA ASP A 147 5.85 8.08 -17.39
C ASP A 147 5.73 9.60 -17.28
N VAL A 148 6.21 10.14 -16.18
CA VAL A 148 6.16 11.56 -15.88
C VAL A 148 7.53 12.24 -15.96
N SER A 149 8.52 11.56 -16.50
CA SER A 149 9.94 11.98 -16.53
C SER A 149 10.14 13.38 -17.10
N ASN A 150 9.34 13.78 -18.09
CA ASN A 150 9.39 15.10 -18.73
C ASN A 150 8.77 16.24 -17.90
N GLN A 151 8.09 15.92 -16.78
CA GLN A 151 7.42 16.89 -15.91
C GLN A 151 8.10 17.00 -14.53
N LEU A 152 9.10 16.16 -14.26
CA LEU A 152 9.77 16.10 -12.97
C LEU A 152 10.65 17.34 -12.74
N HIS A 153 10.93 17.60 -11.49
CA HIS A 153 11.82 18.68 -11.09
C HIS A 153 13.25 18.41 -11.59
N PRO A 154 13.99 19.44 -12.10
CA PRO A 154 15.34 19.24 -12.64
C PRO A 154 16.33 18.56 -11.68
N LEU A 155 16.18 18.74 -10.35
CA LEU A 155 16.98 18.08 -9.33
C LEU A 155 16.91 16.55 -9.36
N CYS A 156 15.90 15.96 -10.01
CA CYS A 156 15.83 14.52 -10.23
C CYS A 156 17.03 14.01 -11.05
N LYS A 157 17.51 14.79 -12.02
CA LYS A 157 18.70 14.46 -12.80
C LYS A 157 19.97 14.45 -11.93
N ASN A 158 20.08 15.38 -10.98
CA ASN A 158 21.21 15.41 -10.05
C ASN A 158 21.19 14.19 -9.11
N PHE A 159 20.02 13.79 -8.63
CA PHE A 159 19.88 12.58 -7.81
C PHE A 159 20.29 11.32 -8.58
N ILE A 160 19.81 11.15 -9.83
CA ILE A 160 20.17 10.00 -10.66
C ILE A 160 21.68 9.99 -10.95
N ALA A 161 22.26 11.14 -11.32
CA ALA A 161 23.70 11.27 -11.54
C ALA A 161 24.51 10.94 -10.27
N ALA A 162 24.04 11.36 -9.09
CA ALA A 162 24.66 11.02 -7.81
C ALA A 162 24.66 9.50 -7.56
N GLY A 163 23.55 8.82 -7.89
CA GLY A 163 23.49 7.36 -7.83
C GLY A 163 24.48 6.68 -8.77
N GLN A 164 24.61 7.19 -10.00
CA GLN A 164 25.57 6.68 -10.97
C GLN A 164 27.03 6.92 -10.54
N GLU A 165 27.35 8.05 -9.90
CA GLU A 165 28.66 8.31 -9.32
C GLU A 165 29.04 7.30 -8.22
N LEU A 166 28.04 6.74 -7.51
CA LEU A 166 28.23 5.66 -6.53
C LEU A 166 28.20 4.25 -7.14
N GLY A 167 28.15 4.14 -8.48
CA GLY A 167 28.19 2.86 -9.18
C GLY A 167 26.82 2.21 -9.43
N PHE A 168 25.71 2.85 -9.06
CA PHE A 168 24.39 2.32 -9.38
C PHE A 168 24.02 2.56 -10.84
N SER A 169 23.48 1.56 -11.51
CA SER A 169 23.00 1.70 -12.88
C SER A 169 21.80 2.62 -12.97
N PHE A 170 21.72 3.42 -14.04
CA PHE A 170 20.46 4.08 -14.39
C PHE A 170 19.44 3.03 -14.84
N ASN A 171 18.27 3.05 -14.21
CA ASN A 171 17.16 2.16 -14.57
C ASN A 171 15.96 2.99 -15.05
N PRO A 172 15.65 2.97 -16.36
CA PRO A 172 14.53 3.70 -16.92
C PRO A 172 13.16 3.07 -16.57
N ASP A 173 13.15 1.79 -16.22
CA ASP A 173 11.91 1.04 -15.92
C ASP A 173 12.13 -0.04 -14.84
N MET A 174 11.94 0.33 -13.59
CA MET A 174 12.04 -0.57 -12.43
C MET A 174 10.93 -1.65 -12.38
N ASN A 175 9.96 -1.60 -13.31
CA ASN A 175 8.91 -2.60 -13.46
C ASN A 175 9.12 -3.47 -14.70
N GLY A 176 10.26 -3.31 -15.39
CA GLY A 176 10.67 -4.07 -16.56
C GLY A 176 11.43 -5.36 -16.23
N ALA A 177 12.49 -5.60 -17.00
CA ALA A 177 13.35 -6.79 -16.86
C ALA A 177 14.06 -6.81 -15.51
N GLU A 178 14.61 -5.70 -15.08
CA GLU A 178 15.37 -5.55 -13.84
C GLU A 178 14.75 -4.46 -12.95
N GLN A 179 14.75 -4.69 -11.64
CA GLN A 179 14.27 -3.71 -10.68
C GLN A 179 15.39 -2.82 -10.14
N GLU A 180 16.61 -3.36 -10.03
CA GLU A 180 17.75 -2.69 -9.39
C GLU A 180 18.22 -1.48 -10.21
N GLY A 181 18.65 -0.43 -9.50
CA GLY A 181 19.17 0.80 -10.05
C GLY A 181 18.45 2.05 -9.57
N VAL A 182 18.86 3.21 -10.10
CA VAL A 182 18.29 4.54 -9.80
C VAL A 182 17.60 5.12 -11.02
N GLY A 183 16.47 5.78 -10.82
CA GLY A 183 15.68 6.33 -11.92
C GLY A 183 14.50 7.17 -11.46
N ASN A 184 13.58 7.41 -12.36
CA ASN A 184 12.34 8.14 -12.08
C ASN A 184 11.21 7.17 -11.75
N TYR A 185 10.39 7.52 -10.76
CA TYR A 185 9.21 6.73 -10.44
C TYR A 185 8.07 6.98 -11.43
N GLN A 186 7.48 5.88 -11.87
CA GLN A 186 6.22 5.86 -12.59
C GLN A 186 5.07 5.98 -11.59
N ILE A 187 3.96 6.58 -12.00
CA ILE A 187 2.82 6.79 -11.12
C ILE A 187 1.50 6.35 -11.75
N THR A 188 0.56 5.91 -10.91
CA THR A 188 -0.79 5.53 -11.34
C THR A 188 -1.64 6.79 -11.56
N THR A 189 -1.47 7.39 -12.74
CA THR A 189 -2.22 8.57 -13.19
C THR A 189 -2.65 8.43 -14.65
N HIS A 190 -3.68 9.20 -15.02
CA HIS A 190 -4.12 9.37 -16.39
C HIS A 190 -4.55 10.81 -16.60
N LEU A 191 -3.95 11.49 -17.59
CA LEU A 191 -4.22 12.89 -17.91
C LEU A 191 -4.15 13.79 -16.66
N GLY A 192 -3.07 13.67 -15.89
CA GLY A 192 -2.81 14.45 -14.67
C GLY A 192 -3.77 14.19 -13.51
N ARG A 193 -4.53 13.11 -13.52
CA ARG A 193 -5.46 12.73 -12.44
C ARG A 193 -5.12 11.34 -11.92
N ARG A 194 -5.26 11.13 -10.60
CA ARG A 194 -5.11 9.82 -9.95
C ARG A 194 -5.92 8.75 -10.66
N MET A 195 -5.31 7.58 -10.84
CA MET A 195 -5.95 6.37 -11.32
C MET A 195 -6.03 5.35 -10.17
N SER A 196 -7.01 5.55 -9.28
CA SER A 196 -7.32 4.59 -8.20
C SER A 196 -8.01 3.36 -8.76
N SER A 197 -8.02 2.25 -8.01
CA SER A 197 -8.78 1.04 -8.41
C SER A 197 -10.26 1.30 -8.59
N SER A 198 -10.85 2.25 -7.83
CA SER A 198 -12.23 2.70 -8.08
C SER A 198 -12.38 3.27 -9.49
N ARG A 199 -11.46 4.15 -9.90
CA ARG A 199 -11.52 4.79 -11.22
C ARG A 199 -11.17 3.83 -12.36
N ALA A 200 -10.20 2.94 -12.13
CA ALA A 200 -9.74 1.98 -13.12
C ALA A 200 -10.76 0.86 -13.37
N TYR A 201 -11.31 0.30 -12.31
CA TYR A 201 -12.11 -0.93 -12.40
C TYR A 201 -13.59 -0.74 -12.06
N LEU A 202 -13.91 -0.04 -10.96
CA LEU A 202 -15.27 -0.02 -10.44
C LEU A 202 -16.17 0.95 -11.20
N ARG A 203 -15.74 2.19 -11.39
CA ARG A 203 -16.56 3.23 -12.03
C ARG A 203 -17.06 2.86 -13.44
N PRO A 204 -16.24 2.23 -14.32
CA PRO A 204 -16.72 1.84 -15.65
C PRO A 204 -17.88 0.83 -15.63
N VAL A 205 -18.06 0.09 -14.54
CA VAL A 205 -19.02 -1.02 -14.44
C VAL A 205 -20.12 -0.81 -13.39
N MET A 206 -20.13 0.32 -12.69
CA MET A 206 -21.10 0.59 -11.61
C MET A 206 -22.56 0.54 -12.05
N ASN A 207 -22.83 0.70 -13.34
CA ASN A 207 -24.18 0.68 -13.91
C ASN A 207 -24.62 -0.72 -14.38
N ARG A 208 -23.79 -1.77 -14.21
CA ARG A 208 -24.20 -3.15 -14.53
C ARG A 208 -25.36 -3.57 -13.64
N LYS A 209 -26.41 -4.13 -14.24
CA LYS A 209 -27.65 -4.54 -13.52
C LYS A 209 -27.41 -5.63 -12.47
N ASN A 210 -26.38 -6.45 -12.66
CA ASN A 210 -26.00 -7.55 -11.79
C ASN A 210 -24.94 -7.15 -10.74
N LEU A 211 -24.49 -5.89 -10.70
CA LEU A 211 -23.58 -5.37 -9.68
C LEU A 211 -24.31 -4.37 -8.78
N THR A 212 -24.36 -4.67 -7.49
CA THR A 212 -24.85 -3.76 -6.45
C THR A 212 -23.67 -3.24 -5.64
N VAL A 213 -23.55 -1.92 -5.51
CA VAL A 213 -22.49 -1.27 -4.69
C VAL A 213 -23.16 -0.52 -3.53
N ILE A 214 -22.87 -0.94 -2.31
CA ILE A 214 -23.37 -0.30 -1.08
C ILE A 214 -22.20 0.41 -0.39
N THR A 215 -22.30 1.72 -0.27
CA THR A 215 -21.32 2.55 0.46
C THR A 215 -21.86 2.99 1.81
N LYS A 216 -20.95 3.50 2.70
CA LYS A 216 -21.26 3.86 4.09
C LYS A 216 -21.88 2.68 4.84
N ALA A 217 -21.42 1.48 4.56
CA ALA A 217 -21.88 0.21 5.09
C ALA A 217 -20.66 -0.57 5.62
N GLN A 218 -20.46 -0.55 6.93
CA GLN A 218 -19.36 -1.25 7.57
C GLN A 218 -19.78 -2.68 7.90
N ALA A 219 -19.11 -3.68 7.29
CA ALA A 219 -19.30 -5.07 7.65
C ALA A 219 -18.92 -5.27 9.12
N THR A 220 -19.77 -5.97 9.86
CA THR A 220 -19.66 -6.18 11.30
C THR A 220 -19.41 -7.64 11.66
N ARG A 221 -19.90 -8.55 10.81
CA ARG A 221 -19.75 -9.99 11.03
C ARG A 221 -19.94 -10.76 9.72
N ILE A 222 -19.25 -11.90 9.59
CA ILE A 222 -19.56 -12.95 8.62
C ILE A 222 -20.61 -13.86 9.25
N LEU A 223 -21.62 -14.23 8.47
CA LEU A 223 -22.69 -15.14 8.92
C LEU A 223 -22.35 -16.56 8.50
N PHE A 224 -22.44 -17.49 9.46
CA PHE A 224 -22.11 -18.89 9.26
C PHE A 224 -23.30 -19.83 9.49
N LYS A 225 -23.31 -20.96 8.77
CA LYS A 225 -24.11 -22.15 9.08
C LYS A 225 -23.15 -23.33 9.24
N GLY A 226 -22.93 -23.79 10.47
CA GLY A 226 -21.78 -24.65 10.77
C GLY A 226 -20.48 -23.92 10.39
N ASN A 227 -19.60 -24.57 9.62
CA ASN A 227 -18.35 -24.00 9.12
C ASN A 227 -18.46 -23.33 7.73
N GLN A 228 -19.67 -23.15 7.20
CA GLN A 228 -19.90 -22.52 5.91
C GLN A 228 -20.30 -21.05 6.07
N ALA A 229 -19.58 -20.13 5.44
CA ALA A 229 -19.95 -18.74 5.31
C ALA A 229 -21.17 -18.63 4.36
N ILE A 230 -22.25 -18.00 4.84
CA ILE A 230 -23.51 -17.89 4.11
C ILE A 230 -23.94 -16.45 3.85
N GLY A 231 -23.13 -15.47 4.25
CA GLY A 231 -23.44 -14.05 4.07
C GLY A 231 -22.68 -13.16 5.03
N ILE A 232 -23.11 -11.92 5.12
CA ILE A 232 -22.54 -10.91 6.03
C ILE A 232 -23.62 -10.12 6.75
N GLU A 233 -23.24 -9.60 7.89
CA GLU A 233 -23.91 -8.52 8.60
C GLU A 233 -23.14 -7.22 8.39
N PHE A 234 -23.81 -6.10 8.21
CA PHE A 234 -23.20 -4.80 8.11
C PHE A 234 -24.06 -3.70 8.77
N ASN A 235 -23.39 -2.68 9.30
CA ASN A 235 -24.03 -1.49 9.83
C ASN A 235 -24.10 -0.41 8.76
N LYS A 236 -25.30 0.10 8.49
CA LYS A 236 -25.52 1.27 7.64
C LYS A 236 -26.52 2.20 8.30
N ASN A 237 -26.16 3.47 8.48
CA ASN A 237 -26.99 4.48 9.13
C ASN A 237 -27.47 4.04 10.55
N LYS A 238 -26.58 3.40 11.32
CA LYS A 238 -26.86 2.84 12.66
C LYS A 238 -27.89 1.70 12.66
N LYS A 239 -28.25 1.16 11.51
CA LYS A 239 -29.11 -0.02 11.38
C LYS A 239 -28.29 -1.23 10.91
N ILE A 240 -28.59 -2.36 11.50
CA ILE A 240 -27.99 -3.64 11.13
C ILE A 240 -28.76 -4.24 9.97
N HIS A 241 -28.03 -4.67 8.96
CA HIS A 241 -28.54 -5.34 7.77
C HIS A 241 -27.83 -6.68 7.59
N GLN A 242 -28.56 -7.67 7.09
CA GLN A 242 -28.00 -8.98 6.75
C GLN A 242 -28.31 -9.31 5.29
N VAL A 243 -27.32 -9.87 4.60
CA VAL A 243 -27.43 -10.33 3.22
C VAL A 243 -26.79 -11.70 3.09
N LYS A 244 -27.33 -12.53 2.19
CA LYS A 244 -26.86 -13.90 1.97
C LYS A 244 -26.07 -14.02 0.67
N ALA A 245 -25.01 -14.85 0.71
CA ALA A 245 -24.27 -15.32 -0.43
C ALA A 245 -24.71 -16.75 -0.76
N SER A 246 -25.02 -17.04 -2.02
CA SER A 246 -25.33 -18.40 -2.48
C SER A 246 -24.05 -19.19 -2.80
N ARG A 247 -22.96 -18.51 -3.12
CA ARG A 247 -21.66 -19.11 -3.46
C ARG A 247 -20.58 -18.74 -2.47
N GLU A 248 -20.08 -17.48 -2.47
CA GLU A 248 -18.96 -17.09 -1.63
C GLU A 248 -19.08 -15.69 -1.04
N VAL A 249 -18.48 -15.53 0.15
CA VAL A 249 -18.10 -14.26 0.76
C VAL A 249 -16.60 -14.07 0.51
N ILE A 250 -16.20 -12.90 0.00
CA ILE A 250 -14.81 -12.59 -0.35
C ILE A 250 -14.37 -11.36 0.45
N LEU A 251 -13.39 -11.54 1.33
CA LEU A 251 -12.82 -10.44 2.09
C LEU A 251 -11.75 -9.72 1.29
N THR A 252 -11.90 -8.40 1.17
CA THR A 252 -10.97 -7.49 0.52
C THR A 252 -10.82 -6.21 1.33
N ALA A 253 -10.95 -6.34 2.67
CA ALA A 253 -10.96 -5.22 3.59
C ALA A 253 -9.55 -4.72 3.98
N GLY A 254 -8.51 -5.37 3.44
CA GLY A 254 -7.10 -5.04 3.64
C GLY A 254 -6.50 -5.64 4.91
N ALA A 255 -5.17 -5.52 5.03
CA ALA A 255 -4.38 -6.18 6.06
C ALA A 255 -4.77 -5.86 7.51
N ILE A 256 -5.58 -4.83 7.75
CA ILE A 256 -6.06 -4.50 9.09
C ILE A 256 -7.47 -5.06 9.33
N ASN A 257 -8.38 -4.80 8.39
CA ASN A 257 -9.79 -5.10 8.63
C ASN A 257 -10.21 -6.52 8.22
N SER A 258 -9.47 -7.20 7.34
CA SER A 258 -9.74 -8.60 7.01
C SER A 258 -9.52 -9.54 8.20
N PRO A 259 -8.36 -9.52 8.91
CA PRO A 259 -8.21 -10.29 10.13
C PRO A 259 -9.16 -9.83 11.26
N GLN A 260 -9.43 -8.53 11.38
CA GLN A 260 -10.39 -8.01 12.35
C GLN A 260 -11.78 -8.64 12.14
N LEU A 261 -12.28 -8.68 10.91
CA LEU A 261 -13.59 -9.22 10.58
C LEU A 261 -13.65 -10.73 10.80
N LEU A 262 -12.59 -11.47 10.51
CA LEU A 262 -12.47 -12.89 10.84
C LEU A 262 -12.61 -13.12 12.34
N GLN A 263 -11.81 -12.41 13.15
CA GLN A 263 -11.83 -12.53 14.62
C GLN A 263 -13.21 -12.16 15.18
N LEU A 264 -13.83 -11.07 14.76
CA LEU A 264 -15.19 -10.67 15.15
C LEU A 264 -16.26 -11.73 14.77
N SER A 265 -15.94 -12.62 13.84
CA SER A 265 -16.82 -13.67 13.35
C SER A 265 -16.51 -15.05 13.93
N GLY A 266 -15.60 -15.13 14.91
CA GLY A 266 -15.23 -16.36 15.60
C GLY A 266 -14.18 -17.21 14.88
N VAL A 267 -13.46 -16.64 13.87
CA VAL A 267 -12.36 -17.29 13.16
C VAL A 267 -11.05 -16.61 13.56
N GLY A 268 -10.20 -17.27 14.32
CA GLY A 268 -8.95 -16.66 14.79
C GLY A 268 -8.28 -17.41 15.92
N PRO A 269 -7.23 -16.80 16.53
CA PRO A 269 -6.55 -17.35 17.69
C PRO A 269 -7.52 -17.48 18.89
N GLU A 270 -7.56 -18.65 19.50
CA GLU A 270 -8.48 -18.95 20.61
C GLU A 270 -8.34 -17.97 21.79
N SER A 271 -7.10 -17.57 22.13
CA SER A 271 -6.83 -16.60 23.19
C SER A 271 -7.48 -15.23 22.90
N VAL A 272 -7.32 -14.72 21.69
CA VAL A 272 -7.89 -13.43 21.24
C VAL A 272 -9.42 -13.48 21.28
N LEU A 273 -10.01 -14.58 20.80
CA LEU A 273 -11.47 -14.74 20.77
C LEU A 273 -12.06 -14.81 22.18
N LYS A 274 -11.42 -15.55 23.09
CA LYS A 274 -11.83 -15.64 24.50
C LYS A 274 -11.74 -14.30 25.21
N GLU A 275 -10.61 -13.59 25.08
CA GLU A 275 -10.43 -12.25 25.66
C GLU A 275 -11.51 -11.26 25.19
N ALA A 276 -11.90 -11.35 23.91
CA ALA A 276 -12.92 -10.49 23.33
C ALA A 276 -14.36 -10.96 23.57
N ASN A 277 -14.59 -12.07 24.29
CA ASN A 277 -15.90 -12.70 24.47
C ASN A 277 -16.60 -13.03 23.15
N ILE A 278 -15.86 -13.55 22.17
CA ILE A 278 -16.36 -14.04 20.88
C ILE A 278 -16.44 -15.58 20.93
N PRO A 279 -17.59 -16.18 20.60
CA PRO A 279 -17.70 -17.63 20.46
C PRO A 279 -16.74 -18.15 19.39
N ILE A 280 -16.00 -19.21 19.70
CA ILE A 280 -15.04 -19.83 18.78
C ILE A 280 -15.81 -20.67 17.77
N LEU A 281 -15.76 -20.26 16.50
CA LEU A 281 -16.25 -21.03 15.37
C LEU A 281 -15.16 -21.94 14.80
N HIS A 282 -13.98 -21.38 14.60
CA HIS A 282 -12.83 -22.08 14.05
C HIS A 282 -11.52 -21.50 14.61
N HIS A 283 -10.71 -22.37 15.20
CA HIS A 283 -9.37 -21.99 15.67
C HIS A 283 -8.43 -21.86 14.48
N SER A 284 -8.02 -20.64 14.19
CA SER A 284 -7.03 -20.28 13.16
C SER A 284 -5.95 -19.41 13.80
N PRO A 285 -4.82 -20.01 14.26
CA PRO A 285 -3.86 -19.34 15.14
C PRO A 285 -3.14 -18.17 14.46
N GLU A 286 -3.08 -18.16 13.15
CA GLU A 286 -2.32 -17.17 12.38
C GLU A 286 -3.15 -15.95 11.92
N VAL A 287 -4.46 -15.92 12.16
CA VAL A 287 -5.29 -14.77 11.83
C VAL A 287 -4.86 -13.55 12.65
N GLY A 288 -4.42 -12.52 11.95
CA GLY A 288 -3.90 -11.29 12.52
C GLY A 288 -2.41 -11.29 12.83
N ARG A 289 -1.73 -12.43 12.80
CA ARG A 289 -0.28 -12.55 13.03
C ARG A 289 0.52 -12.22 11.77
N ASN A 290 1.85 -12.22 11.89
CA ASN A 290 2.80 -11.98 10.79
C ASN A 290 2.65 -10.62 10.11
N LEU A 291 2.09 -9.63 10.77
CA LEU A 291 2.04 -8.28 10.25
C LEU A 291 3.44 -7.82 9.85
N GLN A 292 3.58 -7.41 8.61
CA GLN A 292 4.80 -6.86 8.04
C GLN A 292 4.50 -5.48 7.45
N ASP A 293 5.47 -4.58 7.52
CA ASP A 293 5.39 -3.24 6.92
C ASP A 293 6.79 -2.75 6.59
N HIS A 294 6.94 -1.89 5.58
CA HIS A 294 8.19 -1.20 5.32
C HIS A 294 8.35 -0.02 6.27
N LEU A 295 9.53 0.11 6.82
CA LEU A 295 9.91 1.25 7.66
C LEU A 295 10.93 2.11 6.90
N GLY A 296 10.77 3.43 6.95
CA GLY A 296 11.63 4.35 6.24
C GLY A 296 12.23 5.43 7.15
N VAL A 297 13.30 6.03 6.67
CA VAL A 297 13.97 7.18 7.29
C VAL A 297 14.19 8.25 6.23
N SER A 298 14.06 9.52 6.59
CA SER A 298 14.25 10.64 5.69
C SER A 298 15.24 11.66 6.23
N TYR A 299 16.21 12.01 5.40
CA TYR A 299 17.20 13.07 5.66
C TYR A 299 16.89 14.28 4.80
N PHE A 300 17.08 15.47 5.35
CA PHE A 300 16.67 16.71 4.72
C PHE A 300 17.86 17.65 4.54
N TYR A 301 17.97 18.17 3.32
CA TYR A 301 19.07 19.04 2.92
C TYR A 301 18.56 20.38 2.39
N LYS A 302 19.17 21.49 2.82
CA LYS A 302 18.93 22.79 2.20
C LYS A 302 19.46 22.81 0.77
N SER A 303 18.75 23.48 -0.11
CA SER A 303 19.08 23.55 -1.54
C SER A 303 19.63 24.92 -1.92
N LYS A 304 20.68 24.93 -2.75
CA LYS A 304 21.26 26.14 -3.38
C LYS A 304 20.40 26.67 -4.52
N VAL A 305 19.47 25.84 -5.02
CA VAL A 305 18.57 26.17 -6.11
C VAL A 305 17.11 26.08 -5.67
N ARG A 306 16.21 26.75 -6.37
CA ARG A 306 14.78 26.71 -6.07
C ARG A 306 14.23 25.30 -6.14
N THR A 307 13.32 25.00 -5.21
CA THR A 307 12.66 23.70 -5.08
C THR A 307 11.14 23.85 -5.16
N LEU A 308 10.40 22.78 -4.97
CA LEU A 308 8.93 22.88 -4.88
C LEU A 308 8.48 23.63 -3.61
N ASN A 309 9.32 23.79 -2.60
CA ASN A 309 9.03 24.66 -1.45
C ASN A 309 8.70 26.08 -1.91
N ASP A 310 9.50 26.64 -2.81
CA ASP A 310 9.34 28.00 -3.32
C ASP A 310 8.07 28.17 -4.15
N GLN A 311 7.60 27.10 -4.77
CA GLN A 311 6.40 27.11 -5.62
C GLN A 311 5.11 26.84 -4.83
N LEU A 312 5.18 25.98 -3.80
CA LEU A 312 3.98 25.47 -3.11
C LEU A 312 3.72 26.13 -1.77
N ARG A 313 4.70 26.87 -1.20
CA ARG A 313 4.53 27.54 0.08
C ARG A 313 3.82 28.88 -0.02
N PRO A 314 4.25 29.83 -0.90
CA PRO A 314 3.63 31.14 -0.96
C PRO A 314 2.18 31.03 -1.48
N TRP A 315 1.29 31.91 -1.00
CA TRP A 315 -0.12 31.88 -1.37
C TRP A 315 -0.33 32.08 -2.89
N TRP A 316 0.43 33.00 -3.49
CA TRP A 316 0.39 33.24 -4.94
C TRP A 316 0.93 32.04 -5.75
N GLY A 317 1.94 31.35 -5.23
CA GLY A 317 2.45 30.12 -5.82
C GLY A 317 1.39 29.01 -5.82
N LYS A 318 0.68 28.84 -4.70
CA LYS A 318 -0.46 27.90 -4.61
C LYS A 318 -1.56 28.26 -5.61
N LEU A 319 -1.88 29.55 -5.75
CA LEU A 319 -2.87 30.02 -6.70
C LEU A 319 -2.44 29.73 -8.14
N LEU A 320 -1.20 30.06 -8.52
CA LEU A 320 -0.63 29.83 -9.85
C LEU A 320 -0.60 28.34 -10.21
N GLN A 321 -0.08 27.50 -9.30
CA GLN A 321 -0.04 26.06 -9.53
C GLN A 321 -1.44 25.44 -9.54
N GLY A 322 -2.35 25.97 -8.73
CA GLY A 322 -3.78 25.62 -8.73
C GLY A 322 -4.45 25.92 -10.07
N ALA A 323 -4.29 27.13 -10.59
CA ALA A 323 -4.79 27.54 -11.89
C ALA A 323 -4.20 26.69 -13.01
N ARG A 324 -2.87 26.52 -13.05
CA ARG A 324 -2.19 25.62 -13.99
C ARG A 324 -2.80 24.22 -13.97
N TYR A 325 -2.94 23.62 -12.80
CA TYR A 325 -3.52 22.28 -12.67
C TYR A 325 -4.97 22.21 -13.16
N ILE A 326 -5.80 23.20 -12.81
CA ILE A 326 -7.21 23.22 -13.23
C ILE A 326 -7.33 23.31 -14.76
N LEU A 327 -6.53 24.17 -15.39
CA LEU A 327 -6.60 24.44 -16.82
C LEU A 327 -5.92 23.34 -17.66
N THR A 328 -4.74 22.87 -17.25
CA THR A 328 -3.88 22.01 -18.09
C THR A 328 -3.68 20.59 -17.54
N ARG A 329 -4.03 20.31 -16.28
CA ARG A 329 -3.74 19.04 -15.58
C ARG A 329 -2.26 18.69 -15.55
N THR A 330 -1.38 19.69 -15.57
CA THR A 330 0.09 19.55 -15.53
C THR A 330 0.69 20.28 -14.32
N GLY A 331 2.01 20.17 -14.17
CA GLY A 331 2.77 20.82 -13.11
C GLY A 331 2.79 20.03 -11.80
N PRO A 332 3.36 20.62 -10.72
CA PRO A 332 3.62 19.89 -9.46
C PRO A 332 2.38 19.23 -8.84
N LEU A 333 1.20 19.78 -9.06
CA LEU A 333 -0.04 19.24 -8.48
C LEU A 333 -0.52 17.97 -9.18
N SER A 334 -0.01 17.67 -10.39
CA SER A 334 -0.31 16.45 -11.16
C SER A 334 0.66 15.30 -10.89
N LEU A 335 1.60 15.48 -9.96
CA LEU A 335 2.68 14.52 -9.67
C LEU A 335 2.59 13.98 -8.23
N SER A 336 3.35 12.92 -7.97
CA SER A 336 3.72 12.51 -6.62
C SER A 336 4.82 13.41 -6.07
N VAL A 337 4.98 13.50 -4.76
CA VAL A 337 6.15 14.18 -4.16
C VAL A 337 7.42 13.34 -4.34
N ASN A 338 7.32 12.02 -4.28
CA ASN A 338 8.43 11.11 -4.57
C ASN A 338 8.60 11.01 -6.09
N GLN A 339 9.56 11.75 -6.64
CA GLN A 339 9.71 11.88 -8.09
C GLN A 339 10.75 10.92 -8.67
N SER A 340 11.84 10.69 -7.95
CA SER A 340 12.90 9.75 -8.31
C SER A 340 13.25 8.87 -7.12
N GLY A 341 14.01 7.83 -7.37
CA GLY A 341 14.46 6.90 -6.35
C GLY A 341 15.17 5.71 -6.97
N GLY A 342 15.04 4.55 -6.36
CA GLY A 342 15.66 3.34 -6.87
C GLY A 342 15.54 2.17 -5.92
N PHE A 343 16.06 1.06 -6.37
CA PHE A 343 16.22 -0.16 -5.58
C PHE A 343 17.69 -0.56 -5.65
N VAL A 344 18.36 -0.67 -4.51
CA VAL A 344 19.80 -0.89 -4.47
C VAL A 344 20.19 -1.91 -3.41
N ARG A 345 21.33 -2.57 -3.66
CA ARG A 345 22.00 -3.38 -2.65
C ARG A 345 23.04 -2.52 -1.95
N THR A 346 22.99 -2.49 -0.62
CA THR A 346 23.91 -1.67 0.18
C THR A 346 25.20 -2.38 0.53
N ARG A 347 25.27 -3.69 0.36
CA ARG A 347 26.44 -4.56 0.64
C ARG A 347 26.56 -5.70 -0.34
N ASP A 348 27.76 -6.23 -0.49
CA ASP A 348 28.05 -7.39 -1.31
C ASP A 348 27.34 -8.66 -0.77
N GLY A 349 27.11 -9.63 -1.66
CA GLY A 349 26.49 -10.91 -1.32
C GLY A 349 24.95 -10.90 -1.27
N LEU A 350 24.31 -9.75 -1.28
CA LEU A 350 22.84 -9.67 -1.40
C LEU A 350 22.40 -10.09 -2.81
N LYS A 351 21.37 -10.94 -2.88
CA LYS A 351 20.81 -11.42 -4.15
C LYS A 351 19.75 -10.49 -4.74
N THR A 352 19.18 -9.62 -3.93
CA THR A 352 18.14 -8.66 -4.30
C THR A 352 18.38 -7.34 -3.57
N PRO A 353 17.86 -6.22 -4.08
CA PRO A 353 17.88 -4.96 -3.36
C PRO A 353 17.32 -5.10 -1.95
N ASN A 354 18.02 -4.53 -0.97
CA ASN A 354 17.57 -4.47 0.42
C ASN A 354 17.03 -3.09 0.81
N ILE A 355 17.32 -2.06 -0.01
CA ILE A 355 16.89 -0.67 0.22
C ILE A 355 16.15 -0.13 -1.01
N GLN A 356 15.02 0.53 -0.75
CA GLN A 356 14.36 1.43 -1.68
C GLN A 356 14.75 2.88 -1.35
N LEU A 357 15.22 3.62 -2.35
CA LEU A 357 15.57 5.05 -2.25
C LEU A 357 14.38 5.92 -2.65
N TYR A 358 14.26 7.09 -2.03
CA TYR A 358 13.28 8.11 -2.36
C TYR A 358 13.96 9.47 -2.52
N PHE A 359 13.60 10.20 -3.55
CA PHE A 359 13.97 11.59 -3.74
C PHE A 359 12.74 12.46 -3.96
N SER A 360 12.62 13.48 -3.12
CA SER A 360 11.56 14.49 -3.25
C SER A 360 12.18 15.88 -3.32
N PRO A 361 11.92 16.67 -4.38
CA PRO A 361 12.41 18.05 -4.50
C PRO A 361 11.56 19.02 -3.67
N VAL A 362 11.17 18.58 -2.47
CA VAL A 362 10.42 19.34 -1.47
C VAL A 362 10.72 18.79 -0.10
N SER A 363 10.85 19.66 0.88
CA SER A 363 10.90 19.30 2.29
C SER A 363 9.63 19.77 3.02
N TYR A 364 9.28 19.07 4.08
CA TYR A 364 8.15 19.40 4.94
C TYR A 364 8.41 18.91 6.36
N SER A 365 7.83 19.60 7.35
CA SER A 365 7.95 19.16 8.73
C SER A 365 7.13 17.90 8.97
N HIS A 366 7.77 16.87 9.51
CA HIS A 366 7.11 15.75 10.16
C HIS A 366 6.68 16.17 11.57
N GLU A 367 5.68 17.04 11.68
CA GLU A 367 5.10 17.29 13.00
C GLU A 367 4.11 16.15 13.33
N SER A 368 4.02 15.84 14.63
CA SER A 368 3.17 14.81 15.19
C SER A 368 1.77 14.78 14.56
N PRO A 369 1.16 13.60 14.42
CA PRO A 369 -0.16 13.43 13.84
C PRO A 369 -1.17 14.39 14.51
N GLY A 370 -1.83 15.20 13.72
CA GLY A 370 -2.93 16.07 14.18
C GLY A 370 -2.68 17.57 14.11
N ARG A 371 -1.47 18.08 13.92
CA ARG A 371 -1.18 19.52 13.93
C ARG A 371 -0.91 20.17 12.56
N ARG A 372 -0.42 19.44 11.55
CA ARG A 372 -0.22 19.98 10.20
C ARG A 372 -0.53 18.96 9.10
N ALA A 373 -1.01 19.47 7.96
CA ALA A 373 -1.10 18.68 6.75
C ALA A 373 0.32 18.26 6.32
N MET A 374 0.52 17.00 5.97
CA MET A 374 1.79 16.37 5.59
C MET A 374 2.56 17.08 4.44
N LEU A 375 1.98 18.09 3.83
CA LEU A 375 2.53 18.90 2.75
C LEU A 375 2.55 20.40 3.09
N SER A 376 2.91 20.77 4.33
CA SER A 376 3.31 22.15 4.62
C SER A 376 4.82 22.28 4.34
N PRO A 377 5.23 22.82 3.17
CA PRO A 377 6.64 22.96 2.83
C PRO A 377 7.38 23.84 3.85
N ASP A 378 8.64 23.49 4.13
CA ASP A 378 9.51 24.31 4.95
C ASP A 378 9.70 25.73 4.34
N PRO A 379 10.07 26.74 5.15
CA PRO A 379 10.13 28.15 4.70
C PRO A 379 11.32 28.50 3.79
N PHE A 380 12.10 27.53 3.39
CA PHE A 380 13.28 27.66 2.54
C PHE A 380 13.32 26.55 1.49
N SER A 381 14.18 26.73 0.47
CA SER A 381 14.43 25.72 -0.54
C SER A 381 15.13 24.52 0.07
N ALA A 382 14.53 23.34 -0.02
CA ALA A 382 15.13 22.11 0.51
C ALA A 382 14.60 20.87 -0.22
N VAL A 383 15.27 19.74 -0.03
CA VAL A 383 14.96 18.44 -0.60
C VAL A 383 14.92 17.37 0.47
N LEU A 384 14.26 16.27 0.17
CA LEU A 384 14.22 15.07 0.98
C LEU A 384 14.93 13.95 0.23
N LEU A 385 15.88 13.30 0.89
CA LEU A 385 16.40 11.98 0.57
C LEU A 385 15.83 10.98 1.57
N GLY A 386 15.26 9.89 1.10
CA GLY A 386 14.68 8.87 1.96
C GLY A 386 15.12 7.47 1.58
N VAL A 387 15.07 6.59 2.57
CA VAL A 387 15.25 5.14 2.41
C VAL A 387 14.12 4.41 3.09
N SER A 388 13.82 3.21 2.59
CA SER A 388 13.10 2.19 3.37
C SER A 388 13.72 0.83 3.12
N ASN A 389 13.60 -0.07 4.10
CA ASN A 389 13.93 -1.46 3.87
C ASN A 389 13.01 -2.06 2.81
N CYS A 390 13.52 -2.98 1.96
CA CYS A 390 12.74 -3.72 0.97
C CYS A 390 12.03 -4.94 1.56
N LYS A 391 12.53 -5.44 2.67
CA LYS A 391 11.95 -6.55 3.45
C LYS A 391 11.94 -6.16 4.91
N SER A 392 11.02 -6.71 5.67
CA SER A 392 10.99 -6.60 7.12
C SER A 392 11.07 -7.99 7.72
N ASN A 393 12.02 -8.21 8.63
CA ASN A 393 12.11 -9.42 9.44
C ASN A 393 11.34 -9.30 10.75
N SER A 394 11.09 -8.07 11.20
CA SER A 394 10.18 -7.78 12.31
C SER A 394 8.77 -8.25 12.01
N ARG A 395 8.11 -8.86 12.98
CA ARG A 395 6.74 -9.39 12.85
C ARG A 395 5.85 -8.81 13.93
N GLY A 396 4.73 -8.28 13.49
CA GLY A 396 3.69 -7.74 14.34
C GLY A 396 2.40 -8.55 14.30
N GLN A 397 1.34 -7.97 14.85
CA GLN A 397 0.01 -8.56 14.86
C GLN A 397 -1.12 -7.53 14.87
N ILE A 398 -2.30 -8.01 14.45
CA ILE A 398 -3.59 -7.32 14.53
C ILE A 398 -4.51 -8.17 15.41
N ARG A 399 -5.09 -7.60 16.47
CA ARG A 399 -6.07 -8.30 17.28
C ARG A 399 -7.26 -7.40 17.63
N ILE A 400 -8.44 -7.98 17.74
CA ILE A 400 -9.60 -7.23 18.24
C ILE A 400 -9.41 -6.91 19.72
N LYS A 401 -9.93 -5.77 20.14
CA LYS A 401 -9.89 -5.35 21.56
C LYS A 401 -11.04 -5.94 22.37
N ASN A 402 -12.19 -6.06 21.72
CA ASN A 402 -13.43 -6.59 22.28
C ASN A 402 -14.38 -7.00 21.13
N ASN A 403 -15.63 -7.32 21.43
CA ASN A 403 -16.65 -7.73 20.46
C ASN A 403 -17.37 -6.57 19.74
N ASN A 404 -16.97 -5.31 19.95
CA ASN A 404 -17.55 -4.17 19.26
C ASN A 404 -16.94 -3.99 17.85
N PRO A 405 -17.68 -4.25 16.76
CA PRO A 405 -17.15 -4.19 15.40
C PRO A 405 -16.86 -2.75 14.91
N LEU A 406 -17.28 -1.74 15.64
CA LEU A 406 -17.04 -0.33 15.30
C LEU A 406 -15.78 0.23 15.96
N GLU A 407 -15.18 -0.52 16.87
CA GLU A 407 -13.92 -0.14 17.52
C GLU A 407 -12.73 -0.55 16.67
N ALA A 408 -11.69 0.29 16.67
CA ALA A 408 -10.44 -0.01 15.98
C ALA A 408 -9.75 -1.23 16.61
N PRO A 409 -9.14 -2.12 15.83
CA PRO A 409 -8.33 -3.20 16.38
C PRO A 409 -7.06 -2.65 17.02
N ILE A 410 -6.44 -3.45 17.86
CA ILE A 410 -5.10 -3.24 18.38
C ILE A 410 -4.13 -3.59 17.26
N ILE A 411 -3.22 -2.67 16.94
CA ILE A 411 -2.22 -2.79 15.88
C ILE A 411 -0.84 -2.74 16.52
N GLU A 412 -0.15 -3.85 16.54
CA GLU A 412 1.19 -4.01 17.13
C GLU A 412 2.19 -4.34 16.01
N PRO A 413 2.82 -3.33 15.38
CA PRO A 413 3.72 -3.57 14.24
C PRO A 413 5.06 -4.17 14.65
N ASN A 414 5.48 -4.00 15.90
CA ASN A 414 6.72 -4.52 16.45
C ASN A 414 7.97 -4.12 15.63
N TYR A 415 8.02 -2.83 15.20
CA TYR A 415 9.10 -2.30 14.37
C TYR A 415 10.47 -2.43 15.04
N LEU A 416 11.50 -2.71 14.22
CA LEU A 416 12.92 -2.82 14.61
C LEU A 416 13.23 -3.91 15.65
N SER A 417 12.32 -4.86 15.86
CA SER A 417 12.53 -6.01 16.76
C SER A 417 13.55 -7.03 16.20
N HIS A 418 13.91 -6.92 14.93
CA HIS A 418 14.93 -7.75 14.29
C HIS A 418 16.15 -6.92 13.90
N GLN A 419 17.36 -7.43 14.24
CA GLN A 419 18.61 -6.71 14.02
C GLN A 419 18.90 -6.41 12.54
N ASP A 420 18.50 -7.29 11.62
CA ASP A 420 18.70 -7.06 10.18
C ASP A 420 17.92 -5.83 9.69
N ASP A 421 16.73 -5.55 10.25
CA ASP A 421 15.95 -4.37 9.86
C ASP A 421 16.66 -3.07 10.29
N VAL A 422 17.29 -3.10 11.48
CA VAL A 422 18.12 -2.00 11.97
C VAL A 422 19.36 -1.80 11.08
N GLN A 423 20.04 -2.91 10.75
CA GLN A 423 21.25 -2.88 9.92
C GLN A 423 20.96 -2.35 8.52
N ASP A 424 19.89 -2.82 7.86
CA ASP A 424 19.50 -2.35 6.53
C ASP A 424 19.22 -0.84 6.54
N LEU A 425 18.51 -0.33 7.55
CA LEU A 425 18.25 1.10 7.66
C LEU A 425 19.50 1.91 7.98
N LEU A 426 20.41 1.41 8.84
CA LEU A 426 21.69 2.03 9.13
C LEU A 426 22.55 2.19 7.86
N GLU A 427 22.66 1.13 7.07
CA GLU A 427 23.36 1.20 5.78
C GLU A 427 22.66 2.15 4.82
N GLY A 428 21.32 2.14 4.82
CA GLY A 428 20.50 3.04 4.02
C GLY A 428 20.76 4.51 4.34
N VAL A 429 20.77 4.92 5.61
CA VAL A 429 21.01 6.33 5.99
C VAL A 429 22.45 6.76 5.71
N LYS A 430 23.42 5.85 5.87
CA LYS A 430 24.82 6.09 5.44
C LYS A 430 24.89 6.31 3.92
N LEU A 431 24.14 5.54 3.15
CA LEU A 431 24.05 5.70 1.70
C LEU A 431 23.46 7.07 1.32
N LEU A 432 22.43 7.57 2.03
CA LEU A 432 21.88 8.91 1.78
C LEU A 432 22.97 9.99 1.92
N ARG A 433 23.83 9.90 2.92
CA ARG A 433 24.94 10.83 3.10
C ARG A 433 26.01 10.73 2.01
N LYS A 434 26.32 9.50 1.55
CA LYS A 434 27.20 9.28 0.39
C LYS A 434 26.61 9.93 -0.87
N LEU A 435 25.31 9.75 -1.14
CA LEU A 435 24.63 10.42 -2.24
C LEU A 435 24.72 11.95 -2.16
N ALA A 436 24.50 12.52 -0.96
CA ALA A 436 24.59 13.96 -0.73
C ALA A 436 26.00 14.54 -0.98
N GLN A 437 27.04 13.75 -0.74
CA GLN A 437 28.45 14.14 -0.90
C GLN A 437 28.97 14.00 -2.34
N THR A 438 28.27 13.34 -3.25
CA THR A 438 28.67 13.19 -4.65
C THR A 438 28.84 14.54 -5.33
N LYS A 439 29.68 14.61 -6.36
CA LYS A 439 29.94 15.84 -7.13
C LYS A 439 28.66 16.40 -7.75
N SER A 440 27.80 15.54 -8.27
CA SER A 440 26.54 15.95 -8.91
C SER A 440 25.54 16.55 -7.93
N PHE A 441 25.49 16.04 -6.68
CA PHE A 441 24.47 16.46 -5.75
C PHE A 441 24.93 17.57 -4.82
N SER A 442 26.20 17.58 -4.36
CA SER A 442 26.79 18.64 -3.53
C SER A 442 26.84 20.02 -4.21
N LYS A 443 26.73 20.07 -5.55
CA LYS A 443 26.58 21.33 -6.31
C LYS A 443 25.26 22.03 -6.03
N VAL A 444 24.20 21.28 -5.73
CA VAL A 444 22.82 21.77 -5.62
C VAL A 444 22.25 21.76 -4.22
N ILE A 445 22.86 21.02 -3.27
CA ILE A 445 22.52 21.02 -1.83
C ILE A 445 23.72 21.47 -1.00
N TYR A 446 23.51 21.79 0.30
CA TYR A 446 24.63 22.21 1.16
C TYR A 446 24.51 21.78 2.61
N ASP A 447 23.42 21.89 3.29
CA ASP A 447 23.27 21.73 4.73
C ASP A 447 22.28 20.62 5.06
N GLU A 448 22.75 19.59 5.77
CA GLU A 448 21.88 18.57 6.34
C GLU A 448 21.28 19.13 7.64
N PHE A 449 20.00 19.48 7.62
CA PHE A 449 19.35 20.09 8.77
C PHE A 449 18.46 19.12 9.58
N ARG A 450 18.29 17.91 9.09
CA ARG A 450 17.69 16.77 9.80
C ARG A 450 18.27 15.44 9.27
N PRO A 451 18.82 14.57 10.17
CA PRO A 451 18.99 14.78 11.60
C PRO A 451 20.00 15.89 11.93
N GLY A 452 20.90 16.24 11.03
CA GLY A 452 21.95 17.23 11.18
C GLY A 452 23.35 16.62 11.30
N PRO A 453 24.39 17.46 11.15
CA PRO A 453 25.76 17.01 11.01
C PRO A 453 26.38 16.44 12.30
N ASP A 454 25.73 16.63 13.44
CA ASP A 454 26.24 16.14 14.74
C ASP A 454 25.94 14.67 14.99
N CYS A 455 24.94 14.10 14.35
CA CYS A 455 24.61 12.66 14.37
C CYS A 455 25.57 11.91 13.44
N LYS A 456 26.69 11.34 13.96
CA LYS A 456 27.81 10.80 13.15
C LYS A 456 28.07 9.31 13.35
N SER A 457 28.10 8.86 14.60
CA SER A 457 28.43 7.48 14.93
C SER A 457 27.28 6.53 14.60
N ASP A 458 27.58 5.26 14.40
CA ASP A 458 26.55 4.23 14.17
C ASP A 458 25.52 4.19 15.30
N ALA A 459 25.96 4.39 16.55
CA ALA A 459 25.07 4.43 17.70
C ALA A 459 24.07 5.61 17.62
N GLU A 460 24.56 6.81 17.28
CA GLU A 460 23.71 8.00 17.10
C GLU A 460 22.75 7.84 15.92
N LEU A 461 23.21 7.25 14.80
CA LEU A 461 22.37 6.97 13.64
C LEU A 461 21.27 5.93 13.95
N ILE A 462 21.60 4.90 14.73
CA ILE A 462 20.60 3.91 15.18
C ILE A 462 19.58 4.57 16.09
N GLU A 463 20.01 5.46 16.99
CA GLU A 463 19.05 6.17 17.85
C GLU A 463 18.16 7.11 17.04
N ASP A 464 18.71 7.85 16.07
CA ASP A 464 17.91 8.65 15.11
C ASP A 464 16.91 7.78 14.34
N ILE A 465 17.31 6.59 13.90
CA ILE A 465 16.40 5.64 13.23
C ILE A 465 15.26 5.25 14.18
N LYS A 466 15.55 4.89 15.43
CA LYS A 466 14.52 4.53 16.41
C LYS A 466 13.55 5.68 16.68
N GLU A 467 14.05 6.90 16.77
CA GLU A 467 13.26 8.09 17.07
C GLU A 467 12.49 8.61 15.86
N ASN A 468 13.03 8.53 14.64
CA ASN A 468 12.53 9.23 13.47
C ASN A 468 12.06 8.33 12.33
N ALA A 469 12.30 7.00 12.38
CA ALA A 469 11.77 6.10 11.36
C ALA A 469 10.24 6.13 11.35
N TRP A 470 9.66 6.00 10.17
CA TRP A 470 8.23 6.09 9.94
C TRP A 470 7.77 5.00 8.97
N THR A 471 6.53 4.59 9.11
CA THR A 471 5.90 3.64 8.20
C THR A 471 5.74 4.25 6.80
N VAL A 472 6.02 3.48 5.76
CA VAL A 472 5.66 3.85 4.39
C VAL A 472 4.26 3.35 3.98
N PHE A 473 3.48 2.88 4.99
CA PHE A 473 2.08 2.51 4.88
C PHE A 473 1.79 1.27 4.02
N HIS A 474 2.62 0.24 4.14
CA HIS A 474 2.54 -1.00 3.39
C HIS A 474 2.17 -2.25 4.24
N PRO A 475 1.22 -2.18 5.22
CA PRO A 475 0.89 -3.34 6.03
C PRO A 475 0.37 -4.49 5.19
N SER A 476 0.85 -5.71 5.48
CA SER A 476 0.53 -6.95 4.77
C SER A 476 0.64 -8.18 5.67
N SER A 477 0.36 -9.36 5.11
CA SER A 477 0.70 -10.68 5.65
C SER A 477 -0.09 -11.15 6.88
N THR A 478 -1.13 -10.44 7.29
CA THR A 478 -1.92 -10.72 8.49
C THR A 478 -2.93 -11.87 8.35
N CYS A 479 -3.09 -12.41 7.15
CA CYS A 479 -3.85 -13.63 6.81
C CYS A 479 -3.07 -14.42 5.77
N ARG A 480 -1.77 -14.66 6.01
CA ARG A 480 -0.83 -15.13 4.99
C ARG A 480 -1.27 -16.44 4.34
N MET A 481 -0.94 -16.56 3.06
CA MET A 481 -1.19 -17.73 2.23
C MET A 481 -0.12 -18.80 2.47
N GLY A 482 -0.53 -20.06 2.41
CA GLY A 482 0.36 -21.21 2.47
C GLY A 482 -0.38 -22.53 2.67
N PRO A 483 0.33 -23.69 2.53
CA PRO A 483 -0.30 -25.00 2.54
C PRO A 483 -0.66 -25.52 3.94
N ASP A 484 -0.01 -25.02 5.00
CA ASP A 484 -0.17 -25.54 6.37
C ASP A 484 -1.22 -24.73 7.14
N PRO A 485 -2.39 -25.29 7.48
CA PRO A 485 -3.47 -24.57 8.18
C PRO A 485 -3.09 -24.10 9.60
N LEU A 486 -2.05 -24.66 10.19
CA LEU A 486 -1.54 -24.23 11.51
C LEU A 486 -0.60 -23.03 11.39
N LYS A 487 -0.04 -22.77 10.21
CA LYS A 487 0.90 -21.69 9.94
C LYS A 487 0.38 -20.65 8.96
N ASN A 488 -0.77 -20.91 8.33
CA ASN A 488 -1.33 -20.08 7.28
C ASN A 488 -2.84 -19.94 7.43
N VAL A 489 -3.39 -18.85 6.94
CA VAL A 489 -4.83 -18.56 7.05
C VAL A 489 -5.59 -18.99 5.79
N VAL A 490 -4.98 -18.83 4.62
CA VAL A 490 -5.58 -19.24 3.35
C VAL A 490 -4.65 -20.16 2.56
N ASP A 491 -5.23 -21.01 1.72
CA ASP A 491 -4.50 -21.84 0.76
C ASP A 491 -4.08 -21.04 -0.50
N SER A 492 -3.39 -21.70 -1.45
CA SER A 492 -2.97 -21.09 -2.72
C SER A 492 -4.14 -20.69 -3.63
N SER A 493 -5.36 -21.18 -3.38
CA SER A 493 -6.60 -20.75 -4.03
C SER A 493 -7.29 -19.62 -3.26
N LEU A 494 -6.65 -19.09 -2.21
CA LEU A 494 -7.15 -18.02 -1.33
C LEU A 494 -8.35 -18.41 -0.47
N LYS A 495 -8.70 -19.68 -0.37
CA LYS A 495 -9.77 -20.20 0.50
C LYS A 495 -9.28 -20.23 1.95
N VAL A 496 -10.11 -19.79 2.87
CA VAL A 496 -9.79 -19.84 4.31
C VAL A 496 -9.76 -21.29 4.78
N HIS A 497 -8.64 -21.72 5.36
CA HIS A 497 -8.49 -23.08 5.87
C HIS A 497 -9.60 -23.41 6.90
N GLY A 498 -10.18 -24.61 6.79
CA GLY A 498 -11.22 -25.10 7.72
C GLY A 498 -12.60 -24.44 7.60
N VAL A 499 -12.76 -23.45 6.69
CA VAL A 499 -14.02 -22.72 6.49
C VAL A 499 -14.43 -22.78 5.01
N LYS A 500 -15.69 -23.09 4.75
CA LYS A 500 -16.23 -23.18 3.39
C LYS A 500 -16.88 -21.86 2.96
N GLY A 501 -16.87 -21.58 1.65
CA GLY A 501 -17.54 -20.40 1.09
C GLY A 501 -16.94 -19.05 1.51
N LEU A 502 -15.67 -19.03 1.92
CA LEU A 502 -14.95 -17.82 2.35
C LEU A 502 -13.56 -17.75 1.73
N ARG A 503 -13.25 -16.61 1.10
CA ARG A 503 -11.91 -16.29 0.57
C ARG A 503 -11.43 -14.95 1.10
N ILE A 504 -10.11 -14.75 1.05
CA ILE A 504 -9.46 -13.46 1.30
C ILE A 504 -8.62 -13.11 0.07
N ALA A 505 -8.81 -11.90 -0.45
CA ALA A 505 -8.11 -11.45 -1.64
C ALA A 505 -7.68 -9.98 -1.50
N ASP A 506 -6.70 -9.71 -0.64
CA ASP A 506 -6.06 -8.41 -0.44
C ASP A 506 -4.63 -8.58 0.06
N ALA A 507 -3.95 -7.51 0.47
CA ALA A 507 -2.57 -7.57 0.94
C ALA A 507 -2.35 -8.42 2.21
N SER A 508 -3.41 -8.80 2.93
CA SER A 508 -3.27 -9.66 4.10
C SER A 508 -2.78 -11.06 3.76
N ILE A 509 -3.03 -11.53 2.52
CA ILE A 509 -2.65 -12.88 2.10
C ILE A 509 -1.18 -13.05 1.74
N PHE A 510 -0.42 -11.97 1.60
CA PHE A 510 0.98 -12.07 1.20
C PHE A 510 1.73 -13.02 2.14
N PRO A 511 2.40 -14.08 1.63
CA PRO A 511 3.27 -14.91 2.46
C PRO A 511 4.40 -14.10 3.09
N GLU A 512 4.97 -13.19 2.29
CA GLU A 512 5.97 -12.20 2.68
C GLU A 512 5.70 -10.89 1.96
N LEU A 513 6.10 -9.78 2.59
CA LEU A 513 6.05 -8.44 2.04
C LEU A 513 6.87 -8.35 0.74
N VAL A 514 6.31 -7.76 -0.31
CA VAL A 514 7.00 -7.58 -1.60
C VAL A 514 7.91 -6.35 -1.58
N THR A 515 8.98 -6.39 -2.33
CA THR A 515 9.95 -5.28 -2.47
C THR A 515 9.28 -4.04 -3.05
N GLY A 516 9.16 -2.97 -2.26
CA GLY A 516 8.58 -1.69 -2.66
C GLY A 516 7.06 -1.57 -2.42
N ASN A 517 6.42 -0.70 -3.21
CA ASN A 517 5.01 -0.34 -2.97
C ASN A 517 4.05 -1.49 -3.27
N ILE A 518 3.17 -1.82 -2.32
CA ILE A 518 2.32 -3.03 -2.36
C ILE A 518 1.03 -2.90 -3.20
N ASN A 519 0.68 -1.71 -3.71
CA ASN A 519 -0.62 -1.50 -4.35
C ASN A 519 -0.77 -2.31 -5.66
N ALA A 520 0.25 -2.36 -6.50
CA ALA A 520 0.21 -3.13 -7.75
C ALA A 520 0.08 -4.64 -7.48
N ALA A 521 0.85 -5.18 -6.52
CA ALA A 521 0.72 -6.58 -6.11
C ALA A 521 -0.68 -6.89 -5.55
N THR A 522 -1.28 -5.96 -4.79
CA THR A 522 -2.66 -6.13 -4.27
C THR A 522 -3.71 -6.13 -5.39
N ILE A 523 -3.55 -5.31 -6.42
CA ILE A 523 -4.42 -5.32 -7.61
C ILE A 523 -4.26 -6.63 -8.38
N MET A 524 -3.02 -7.10 -8.55
CA MET A 524 -2.69 -8.39 -9.17
C MET A 524 -3.35 -9.56 -8.41
N VAL A 525 -3.33 -9.55 -7.07
CA VAL A 525 -4.07 -10.54 -6.26
C VAL A 525 -5.56 -10.52 -6.62
N GLY A 526 -6.18 -9.35 -6.78
CA GLY A 526 -7.58 -9.24 -7.21
C GLY A 526 -7.83 -9.82 -8.60
N GLU A 527 -6.90 -9.61 -9.55
CA GLU A 527 -6.97 -10.18 -10.90
C GLU A 527 -6.89 -11.71 -10.86
N LYS A 528 -5.91 -12.26 -10.13
CA LYS A 528 -5.76 -13.72 -9.99
C LYS A 528 -6.90 -14.35 -9.23
N ALA A 529 -7.34 -13.74 -8.13
CA ALA A 529 -8.49 -14.21 -7.35
C ALA A 529 -9.76 -14.34 -8.20
N SER A 530 -9.96 -13.40 -9.14
CA SER A 530 -11.13 -13.48 -10.05
C SER A 530 -11.11 -14.72 -10.92
N ASP A 531 -9.94 -15.12 -11.43
CA ASP A 531 -9.82 -16.32 -12.26
C ASP A 531 -10.01 -17.59 -11.40
N LEU A 532 -9.37 -17.66 -10.22
CA LEU A 532 -9.53 -18.79 -9.29
C LEU A 532 -11.02 -19.00 -8.89
N ILE A 533 -11.77 -17.91 -8.67
CA ILE A 533 -13.20 -17.99 -8.34
C ILE A 533 -14.00 -18.47 -9.54
N LEU A 534 -13.71 -17.97 -10.75
CA LEU A 534 -14.44 -18.34 -11.96
C LEU A 534 -14.12 -19.77 -12.43
N GLU A 535 -12.93 -20.28 -12.17
CA GLU A 535 -12.55 -21.67 -12.41
C GLU A 535 -13.30 -22.63 -11.49
N ASP A 536 -13.41 -22.32 -10.20
CA ASP A 536 -14.17 -23.13 -9.24
C ASP A 536 -15.68 -23.22 -9.54
N ILE A 537 -16.24 -22.28 -10.30
CA ILE A 537 -17.65 -22.33 -10.72
C ILE A 537 -17.85 -23.31 -11.88
N LYS A 538 -16.81 -23.51 -12.69
CA LYS A 538 -16.86 -24.38 -13.87
C LYS A 538 -16.58 -25.85 -13.53
N SER A 539 -15.87 -26.09 -12.42
CA SER A 539 -15.61 -27.41 -11.85
C SER A 539 -16.80 -27.91 -11.03
#